data_8e3af76331d36dc74869ee687b47038d
#
_entry.id   8e3af76331d36dc74869ee687b47038d
#
_cell.length_a   1.000
_cell.length_b   1.000
_cell.length_c   1.000
_cell.angle_alpha   90.00
_cell.angle_beta   90.00
_cell.angle_gamma   90.00
#
_symmetry.space_group_name_H-M   'P 1'
#
loop_
_entity.id
_entity.type
_entity.pdbx_description
1 polymer ?
#
loop_
_entity_poly.entity_id
_entity_poly.type
_entity_poly.pdbx_seq_one_letter_code
_entity_poly.pdbx_strand_id
1 'polypeptide(L)' 'MSAAKKHRALVTATAQEVLPRFGLAFLIDDQETTWTVTRTMEGPGLDSLRTGQQVRLTLDHQPNFSVVRAYAPLT' A
#
# COMPACT_ATOMS: atom_id res chain seq x y z
N MET A 1 -17.90 -22.26 8.75
CA MET A 1 -17.43 -21.84 8.43
C MET A 1 -16.99 -20.93 7.94
N SER A 2 -16.75 -20.43 7.76
CA SER A 2 -16.55 -19.53 7.30
C SER A 2 -15.62 -19.14 6.58
N ALA A 3 -15.28 -19.56 6.07
CA ALA A 3 -14.36 -19.39 5.39
C ALA A 3 -14.11 -18.44 4.49
N ALA A 4 -13.97 -18.40 3.49
CA ALA A 4 -13.69 -17.59 2.42
C ALA A 4 -13.90 -16.18 2.67
N LYS A 5 -13.54 -15.71 3.77
CA LYS A 5 -13.71 -14.37 4.03
C LYS A 5 -12.57 -13.56 3.57
N LYS A 6 -12.81 -12.30 3.29
CA LYS A 6 -11.74 -11.38 3.07
C LYS A 6 -11.05 -11.10 4.37
N HIS A 7 -9.75 -11.03 4.33
CA HIS A 7 -8.96 -10.68 5.48
C HIS A 7 -8.30 -9.35 5.23
N ARG A 8 -8.19 -8.58 6.29
CA ARG A 8 -7.42 -7.36 6.22
C ARG A 8 -6.13 -7.56 6.94
N ALA A 9 -5.07 -7.05 6.36
CA ALA A 9 -3.75 -7.16 6.93
C ALA A 9 -3.04 -5.83 6.81
N LEU A 10 -2.13 -5.59 7.74
CA LEU A 10 -1.32 -4.39 7.72
C LEU A 10 0.10 -4.77 7.37
N VAL A 11 0.68 -4.05 6.42
CA VAL A 11 2.03 -4.29 5.98
C VAL A 11 2.77 -2.96 6.01
N THR A 12 4.00 -2.99 6.51
CA THR A 12 4.84 -1.81 6.46
C THR A 12 5.75 -1.92 5.26
N ALA A 13 5.76 -0.89 4.45
CA ALA A 13 6.56 -0.86 3.24
C ALA A 13 7.32 0.46 3.18
N THR A 14 8.35 0.49 2.38
CA THR A 14 9.16 1.69 2.19
C THR A 14 8.89 2.23 0.79
N ALA A 15 8.63 3.53 0.71
CA ALA A 15 8.38 4.16 -0.58
C ALA A 15 9.67 4.17 -1.39
N GLN A 16 9.62 3.56 -2.56
CA GLN A 16 10.76 3.51 -3.46
C GLN A 16 10.73 4.63 -4.46
N GLU A 17 9.57 4.87 -5.01
CA GLU A 17 9.41 5.89 -6.03
C GLU A 17 8.03 6.48 -5.92
N VAL A 18 7.94 7.79 -5.89
CA VAL A 18 6.68 8.49 -5.77
C VAL A 18 6.52 9.33 -7.02
N LEU A 19 5.45 9.10 -7.75
CA LEU A 19 5.21 9.75 -9.03
C LEU A 19 3.84 10.41 -9.01
N PRO A 20 3.72 11.56 -8.31
CA PRO A 20 2.40 12.19 -8.17
C PRO A 20 1.80 12.61 -9.50
N ARG A 21 2.62 12.97 -10.46
CA ARG A 21 2.11 13.38 -11.76
C ARG A 21 1.43 12.24 -12.48
N PHE A 22 1.85 11.02 -12.21
CA PHE A 22 1.23 9.85 -12.82
C PHE A 22 0.19 9.24 -11.90
N GLY A 23 0.03 9.80 -10.71
CA GLY A 23 -0.99 9.33 -9.79
C GLY A 23 -0.67 8.00 -9.15
N LEU A 24 0.61 7.70 -8.95
CA LEU A 24 0.99 6.42 -8.34
C LEU A 24 2.30 6.53 -7.59
N ALA A 25 2.55 5.52 -6.77
CA ALA A 25 3.80 5.35 -6.05
C ALA A 25 4.08 3.87 -5.91
N PHE A 26 5.36 3.52 -5.89
CA PHE A 26 5.79 2.14 -5.72
C PHE A 26 6.47 2.00 -4.37
N LEU A 27 6.08 0.97 -3.63
CA LEU A 27 6.61 0.70 -2.32
C LEU A 27 7.05 -0.74 -2.25
N ILE A 28 8.04 -1.01 -1.41
CA ILE A 28 8.53 -2.37 -1.25
C ILE A 28 8.49 -2.73 0.23
N ASP A 29 8.01 -3.93 0.54
CA ASP A 29 7.96 -4.38 1.92
C ASP A 29 9.22 -5.17 2.28
N ASP A 30 9.28 -5.67 3.50
CA ASP A 30 10.47 -6.37 3.97
C ASP A 30 10.62 -7.77 3.37
N GLN A 31 9.65 -8.22 2.63
CA GLN A 31 9.75 -9.48 1.88
C GLN A 31 10.01 -9.22 0.42
N GLU A 32 10.35 -7.98 0.10
CA GLU A 32 10.70 -7.56 -1.25
C GLU A 32 9.55 -7.67 -2.23
N THR A 33 8.34 -7.57 -1.71
CA THR A 33 7.16 -7.48 -2.56
C THR A 33 6.90 -6.01 -2.87
N THR A 34 6.70 -5.72 -4.14
CA THR A 34 6.42 -4.36 -4.59
C THR A 34 4.92 -4.13 -4.60
N TRP A 35 4.51 -3.03 -4.00
CA TRP A 35 3.12 -2.63 -3.95
C TRP A 35 2.95 -1.32 -4.69
N THR A 36 1.84 -1.17 -5.38
CA THR A 36 1.52 0.07 -6.08
C THR A 36 0.38 0.76 -5.37
N VAL A 37 0.57 2.03 -5.06
CA VAL A 37 -0.45 2.86 -4.45
C VAL A 37 -0.85 3.91 -5.48
N THR A 38 -2.17 4.12 -5.63
CA THR A 38 -2.66 5.09 -6.59
C THR A 38 -3.40 6.20 -5.85
N ARG A 39 -3.62 7.30 -6.55
CA ARG A 39 -4.28 8.45 -5.95
C ARG A 39 -5.74 8.18 -5.60
N THR A 40 -6.32 7.12 -6.14
CA THR A 40 -7.71 6.79 -5.85
C THR A 40 -7.87 5.99 -4.58
N MET A 41 -6.77 5.55 -3.98
CA MET A 41 -6.83 4.78 -2.75
C MET A 41 -6.98 5.71 -1.56
N GLU A 42 -7.53 5.15 -0.49
CA GLU A 42 -7.74 5.91 0.73
C GLU A 42 -6.41 6.24 1.37
N GLY A 43 -6.17 7.51 1.64
CA GLY A 43 -4.92 7.93 2.23
C GLY A 43 -4.76 9.43 2.16
N PRO A 44 -3.65 9.94 2.69
CA PRO A 44 -3.45 11.38 2.78
C PRO A 44 -3.11 12.04 1.45
N GLY A 45 -2.83 11.26 0.43
CA GLY A 45 -2.45 11.80 -0.87
C GLY A 45 -1.02 11.50 -1.20
N LEU A 46 -0.74 11.34 -2.49
CA LEU A 46 0.60 10.97 -2.92
C LEU A 46 1.61 12.06 -2.65
N ASP A 47 1.16 13.31 -2.58
CA ASP A 47 2.06 14.41 -2.26
C ASP A 47 2.62 14.32 -0.86
N SER A 48 2.01 13.51 -0.01
CA SER A 48 2.49 13.30 1.36
C SER A 48 3.57 12.25 1.45
N LEU A 49 3.81 11.53 0.39
CA LEU A 49 4.78 10.43 0.40
C LEU A 49 6.14 10.92 -0.09
N ARG A 50 7.18 10.38 0.50
CA ARG A 50 8.53 10.68 0.11
C ARG A 50 9.32 9.40 -0.03
N THR A 51 10.24 9.39 -0.96
CA THR A 51 11.13 8.25 -1.15
C THR A 51 11.88 7.96 0.14
N GLY A 52 11.91 6.70 0.53
CA GLY A 52 12.56 6.28 1.76
C GLY A 52 11.67 6.28 2.97
N GLN A 53 10.47 6.81 2.86
CA GLN A 53 9.55 6.90 3.97
C GLN A 53 8.87 5.56 4.19
N GLN A 54 8.64 5.22 5.46
CA GLN A 54 7.88 4.03 5.79
C GLN A 54 6.40 4.34 5.79
N VAL A 55 5.65 3.45 5.20
CA VAL A 55 4.23 3.64 4.96
C VAL A 55 3.52 2.35 5.36
N ARG A 56 2.43 2.50 6.07
CA ARG A 56 1.58 1.35 6.40
C ARG A 56 0.55 1.16 5.31
N LEU A 57 0.48 -0.05 4.81
CA LEU A 57 -0.51 -0.41 3.79
C LEU A 57 -1.56 -1.30 4.44
N THR A 58 -2.81 -0.99 4.14
CA THR A 58 -3.92 -1.87 4.52
C THR A 58 -4.26 -2.68 3.30
N LEU A 59 -4.19 -3.99 3.45
CA LEU A 59 -4.44 -4.91 2.34
C LEU A 59 -5.75 -5.64 2.55
N ASP A 60 -6.43 -5.89 1.45
CA ASP A 60 -7.53 -6.83 1.42
C ASP A 60 -7.02 -8.09 0.75
N HIS A 61 -7.03 -9.20 1.48
CA HIS A 61 -6.64 -10.48 0.93
C HIS A 61 -7.84 -11.15 0.30
N GLN A 62 -7.72 -11.42 -0.99
CA GLN A 62 -8.73 -12.19 -1.71
C GLN A 62 -8.20 -13.61 -1.86
N PRO A 63 -9.04 -14.55 -2.30
CA PRO A 63 -8.56 -15.92 -2.41
C PRO A 63 -7.34 -16.10 -3.30
N ASN A 64 -7.23 -15.32 -4.35
CA ASN A 64 -6.15 -15.49 -5.31
C ASN A 64 -5.19 -14.33 -5.38
N PHE A 65 -5.41 -13.26 -4.63
CA PHE A 65 -4.57 -12.08 -4.74
C PHE A 65 -4.82 -11.16 -3.54
N SER A 66 -4.00 -10.15 -3.43
CA SER A 66 -4.16 -9.13 -2.41
C SER A 66 -4.13 -7.77 -3.08
N VAL A 67 -4.94 -6.85 -2.59
CA VAL A 67 -4.96 -5.50 -3.12
C VAL A 67 -4.75 -4.51 -1.98
N VAL A 68 -4.08 -3.41 -2.30
CA VAL A 68 -3.92 -2.32 -1.35
C VAL A 68 -5.22 -1.54 -1.30
N ARG A 69 -5.72 -1.33 -0.10
CA ARG A 69 -6.97 -0.62 0.11
C ARG A 69 -6.71 0.81 0.54
N ALA A 70 -5.72 0.98 1.40
CA ALA A 70 -5.44 2.27 1.98
C ALA A 70 -3.96 2.34 2.35
N TYR A 71 -3.48 3.55 2.55
CA TYR A 71 -2.09 3.74 2.93
C TYR A 71 -1.99 4.93 3.88
N ALA A 72 -0.99 4.88 4.76
CA ALA A 72 -0.74 5.96 5.71
C ALA A 72 0.74 6.02 6.04
N PRO A 73 1.38 7.17 5.90
CA PRO A 73 2.76 7.32 6.34
C PRO A 73 2.86 7.05 7.84
N LEU A 74 3.96 6.43 8.25
CA LEU A 74 4.16 6.12 9.66
C LEU A 74 4.74 7.30 10.45
N THR A 75 5.30 8.27 9.77
CA THR A 75 5.84 9.45 10.48
C THR A 75 5.47 10.72 9.78
#